data_4020e56cfad12b871c442cfd6262aa9a
#
_entry.id   4020e56cfad12b871c442cfd6262aa9a
#
_cell.length_a   1.000
_cell.length_b   1.000
_cell.length_c   1.000
_cell.angle_alpha   90.00
_cell.angle_beta   90.00
_cell.angle_gamma   90.00
#
_symmetry.space_group_name_H-M   'P 1'
#
loop_
_entity.id
_entity.type
_entity.pdbx_description
1 polymer ?
#
loop_
_entity_poly.entity_id
_entity_poly.type
_entity_poly.pdbx_seq_one_letter_code
_entity_poly.pdbx_strand_id
1 'polypeptide(L)'
;MWLTDQYVVRVNRDASLRLHREAVLSQVLPPEVGYPALIQHGGEVGSDWLVLERVPGQPLSRWWPTMSEAARRDAVRQLAARLKVVHRLPCPRLDGLADLPQLLDPAPTGDLAIARLLDALDLVSQLPNVDPGIMQEVAAHAVANADALDPFDAHTIVHGDLSFENVLWDGERVTALLDFEYARPGPPDLDLDVLLRFVALPYLHVAPDYEAQTKAEDYVDIPWWLAEDYPELFAHPRQFDRVRLYSLAWDVRELLAFPPSEPFRDLHRHHPYRRLVHVLRGTSYLDRLNGGVSLDY
;
A
#
# COMPACT_ATOMS: atom_id res chain seq x y z
N MET A 1 15.66 14.40 1.02
CA MET A 1 15.12 14.88 -0.27
C MET A 1 15.39 16.38 -0.37
N TRP A 2 15.80 16.86 -1.53
CA TRP A 2 15.94 18.28 -1.86
C TRP A 2 15.11 18.61 -3.09
N LEU A 3 14.50 19.81 -3.08
CA LEU A 3 13.68 20.32 -4.18
C LEU A 3 14.32 21.58 -4.75
N THR A 4 14.40 21.64 -6.07
CA THR A 4 14.72 22.85 -6.84
C THR A 4 13.52 23.22 -7.73
N ASP A 5 13.64 24.28 -8.52
CA ASP A 5 12.57 24.64 -9.47
C ASP A 5 12.39 23.59 -10.59
N GLN A 6 13.44 22.85 -10.94
CA GLN A 6 13.45 21.92 -12.07
C GLN A 6 13.64 20.46 -11.65
N TYR A 7 14.22 20.19 -10.48
CA TYR A 7 14.65 18.85 -10.10
C TYR A 7 14.25 18.48 -8.67
N VAL A 8 14.09 17.18 -8.45
CA VAL A 8 13.98 16.55 -7.14
C VAL A 8 15.19 15.63 -6.98
N VAL A 9 15.93 15.82 -5.88
CA VAL A 9 17.06 14.95 -5.53
C VAL A 9 16.65 14.11 -4.32
N ARG A 10 16.62 12.81 -4.48
CA ARG A 10 16.42 11.84 -3.41
C ARG A 10 17.77 11.18 -3.09
N VAL A 11 18.09 11.03 -1.82
CA VAL A 11 19.29 10.35 -1.35
C VAL A 11 18.89 9.33 -0.31
N ASN A 12 19.35 8.12 -0.50
CA ASN A 12 19.19 7.06 0.48
C ASN A 12 20.10 7.34 1.68
N ARG A 13 19.62 7.09 2.89
CA ARG A 13 20.40 7.24 4.14
C ARG A 13 20.52 5.93 4.88
N ASP A 14 19.83 4.92 4.42
CA ASP A 14 19.75 3.60 5.01
C ASP A 14 20.23 2.56 3.98
N ALA A 15 20.67 1.42 4.43
CA ALA A 15 21.05 0.30 3.56
C ALA A 15 19.80 -0.34 2.92
N SER A 16 19.16 0.39 2.02
CA SER A 16 17.89 0.08 1.36
C SER A 16 18.07 0.10 -0.16
N LEU A 17 17.39 -0.78 -0.84
CA LEU A 17 17.38 -0.90 -2.31
C LEU A 17 16.26 -0.11 -2.98
N ARG A 18 15.52 0.72 -2.24
CA ARG A 18 14.32 1.41 -2.70
C ARG A 18 14.57 2.31 -3.89
N LEU A 19 15.59 3.19 -3.82
CA LEU A 19 15.91 4.09 -4.91
C LEU A 19 16.43 3.35 -6.14
N HIS A 20 17.16 2.25 -5.94
CA HIS A 20 17.60 1.41 -7.05
C HIS A 20 16.40 0.77 -7.77
N ARG A 21 15.39 0.30 -7.03
CA ARG A 21 14.13 -0.21 -7.58
C ARG A 21 13.41 0.85 -8.39
N GLU A 22 13.26 2.06 -7.87
CA GLU A 22 12.65 3.17 -8.62
C GLU A 22 13.42 3.50 -9.91
N ALA A 23 14.76 3.47 -9.87
CA ALA A 23 15.58 3.68 -11.06
C ALA A 23 15.33 2.61 -12.15
N VAL A 24 15.14 1.35 -11.75
CA VAL A 24 14.77 0.27 -12.69
C VAL A 24 13.36 0.49 -13.24
N LEU A 25 12.40 0.79 -12.38
CA LEU A 25 10.99 0.98 -12.77
C LEU A 25 10.79 2.21 -13.66
N SER A 26 11.52 3.30 -13.42
CA SER A 26 11.44 4.52 -14.24
C SER A 26 11.71 4.27 -15.73
N GLN A 27 12.42 3.18 -16.06
CA GLN A 27 12.73 2.82 -17.45
C GLN A 27 11.57 2.11 -18.18
N VAL A 28 10.59 1.60 -17.43
CA VAL A 28 9.46 0.83 -17.98
C VAL A 28 8.11 1.52 -17.77
N LEU A 29 8.03 2.50 -16.87
CA LEU A 29 6.82 3.28 -16.65
C LEU A 29 6.59 4.23 -17.84
N PRO A 30 5.45 4.12 -18.54
CA PRO A 30 5.19 4.98 -19.70
C PRO A 30 4.72 6.38 -19.26
N PRO A 31 4.77 7.38 -20.16
CA PRO A 31 4.42 8.76 -19.87
C PRO A 31 3.00 8.95 -19.29
N GLU A 32 2.07 8.05 -19.61
CA GLU A 32 0.69 8.09 -19.14
C GLU A 32 0.58 7.91 -17.62
N VAL A 33 1.54 7.27 -16.97
CA VAL A 33 1.63 7.17 -15.51
C VAL A 33 2.01 8.51 -14.90
N GLY A 34 2.76 9.33 -15.64
CA GLY A 34 3.26 10.63 -15.19
C GLY A 34 4.44 10.52 -14.22
N TYR A 35 5.05 9.34 -14.06
CA TYR A 35 6.24 9.22 -13.22
C TYR A 35 7.34 10.18 -13.69
N PRO A 36 8.00 10.93 -12.78
CA PRO A 36 9.04 11.89 -13.15
C PRO A 36 10.15 11.28 -13.99
N ALA A 37 10.62 12.01 -15.00
CA ALA A 37 11.75 11.54 -15.79
C ALA A 37 13.00 11.39 -14.91
N LEU A 38 13.63 10.22 -14.95
CA LEU A 38 14.91 9.99 -14.29
C LEU A 38 16.02 10.66 -15.09
N ILE A 39 16.64 11.66 -14.52
CA ILE A 39 17.76 12.41 -15.14
C ILE A 39 19.07 11.67 -14.87
N GLN A 40 19.28 11.25 -13.64
CA GLN A 40 20.50 10.54 -13.24
C GLN A 40 20.28 9.74 -11.95
N HIS A 41 21.00 8.65 -11.83
CA HIS A 41 21.11 7.91 -10.56
C HIS A 41 22.54 7.41 -10.35
N GLY A 42 22.93 7.14 -9.12
CA GLY A 42 24.25 6.63 -8.80
C GLY A 42 24.43 6.40 -7.30
N GLY A 43 25.66 6.08 -6.91
CA GLY A 43 26.01 5.74 -5.55
C GLY A 43 25.92 4.24 -5.25
N GLU A 44 26.33 3.87 -4.05
CA GLU A 44 26.25 2.50 -3.52
C GLU A 44 25.03 2.39 -2.61
N VAL A 45 24.53 1.17 -2.41
CA VAL A 45 23.40 0.89 -1.50
C VAL A 45 23.62 1.54 -0.13
N GLY A 46 22.67 2.33 0.33
CA GLY A 46 22.74 3.11 1.58
C GLY A 46 23.31 4.52 1.42
N SER A 47 23.86 4.87 0.24
CA SER A 47 24.29 6.22 -0.13
C SER A 47 23.96 6.55 -1.58
N ASP A 48 23.12 5.74 -2.21
CA ASP A 48 22.61 5.94 -3.55
C ASP A 48 21.64 7.13 -3.63
N TRP A 49 21.51 7.66 -4.83
CA TRP A 49 20.72 8.87 -5.09
C TRP A 49 20.04 8.83 -6.46
N LEU A 50 18.90 9.53 -6.55
CA LEU A 50 18.18 9.79 -7.79
C LEU A 50 18.04 11.30 -8.00
N VAL A 51 18.19 11.74 -9.25
CA VAL A 51 17.78 13.05 -9.73
C VAL A 51 16.63 12.86 -10.70
N LEU A 52 15.48 13.39 -10.34
CA LEU A 52 14.24 13.31 -11.11
C LEU A 52 13.86 14.70 -11.61
N GLU A 53 13.22 14.80 -12.75
CA GLU A 53 12.56 16.03 -13.18
C GLU A 53 11.43 16.37 -12.19
N ARG A 54 11.26 17.66 -11.87
CA ARG A 54 10.18 18.08 -10.99
C ARG A 54 8.88 18.18 -11.77
N VAL A 55 7.91 17.33 -11.43
CA VAL A 55 6.55 17.39 -11.97
C VAL A 55 5.73 18.43 -11.20
N PRO A 56 4.93 19.28 -11.90
CA PRO A 56 4.07 20.24 -11.23
C PRO A 56 2.93 19.55 -10.47
N GLY A 57 2.48 20.20 -9.39
CA GLY A 57 1.40 19.72 -8.54
C GLY A 57 1.81 19.59 -7.07
N GLN A 58 0.85 19.24 -6.24
CA GLN A 58 1.01 18.90 -4.82
C GLN A 58 0.30 17.57 -4.56
N PRO A 59 0.63 16.87 -3.47
CA PRO A 59 -0.09 15.66 -3.09
C PRO A 59 -1.60 15.89 -3.08
N LEU A 60 -2.35 14.96 -3.66
CA LEU A 60 -3.82 15.05 -3.78
C LEU A 60 -4.49 15.14 -2.40
N SER A 61 -3.91 14.50 -1.37
CA SER A 61 -4.33 14.60 0.02
C SER A 61 -4.46 16.04 0.53
N ARG A 62 -3.59 16.94 0.05
CA ARG A 62 -3.59 18.36 0.45
C ARG A 62 -4.70 19.17 -0.18
N TRP A 63 -5.14 18.77 -1.36
CA TRP A 63 -6.26 19.38 -2.06
C TRP A 63 -7.60 18.82 -1.59
N TRP A 64 -7.62 17.55 -1.21
CA TRP A 64 -8.83 16.75 -0.98
C TRP A 64 -9.85 17.41 -0.06
N PRO A 65 -9.50 17.97 1.12
CA PRO A 65 -10.48 18.58 2.02
C PRO A 65 -11.23 19.78 1.41
N THR A 66 -10.65 20.46 0.44
CA THR A 66 -11.20 21.68 -0.17
C THR A 66 -11.84 21.46 -1.55
N MET A 67 -11.68 20.26 -2.12
CA MET A 67 -12.24 19.91 -3.43
C MET A 67 -13.74 19.71 -3.35
N SER A 68 -14.45 20.10 -4.41
CA SER A 68 -15.84 19.70 -4.60
C SER A 68 -15.94 18.19 -4.86
N GLU A 69 -17.08 17.58 -4.56
CA GLU A 69 -17.33 16.16 -4.85
C GLU A 69 -17.06 15.81 -6.32
N ALA A 70 -17.50 16.66 -7.25
CA ALA A 70 -17.24 16.45 -8.68
C ALA A 70 -15.75 16.44 -9.02
N ALA A 71 -14.94 17.32 -8.39
CA ALA A 71 -13.49 17.35 -8.59
C ALA A 71 -12.83 16.12 -7.94
N ARG A 72 -13.28 15.70 -6.76
CA ARG A 72 -12.81 14.46 -6.08
C ARG A 72 -13.06 13.23 -6.94
N ARG A 73 -14.30 13.09 -7.47
CA ARG A 73 -14.68 11.99 -8.36
C ARG A 73 -13.85 11.98 -9.65
N ASP A 74 -13.63 13.16 -10.25
CA ASP A 74 -12.78 13.27 -11.44
C ASP A 74 -11.31 12.91 -11.16
N ALA A 75 -10.78 13.29 -10.01
CA ALA A 75 -9.42 12.89 -9.58
C ALA A 75 -9.32 11.36 -9.42
N VAL A 76 -10.29 10.69 -8.82
CA VAL A 76 -10.34 9.23 -8.71
C VAL A 76 -10.44 8.57 -10.08
N ARG A 77 -11.25 9.10 -10.99
CA ARG A 77 -11.34 8.62 -12.38
C ARG A 77 -9.98 8.70 -13.09
N GLN A 78 -9.27 9.81 -12.93
CA GLN A 78 -7.93 9.98 -13.52
C GLN A 78 -6.91 9.06 -12.87
N LEU A 79 -6.99 8.82 -11.56
CA LEU A 79 -6.16 7.83 -10.85
C LEU A 79 -6.43 6.42 -11.39
N ALA A 80 -7.70 6.01 -11.52
CA ALA A 80 -8.09 4.72 -12.07
C ALA A 80 -7.48 4.48 -13.47
N ALA A 81 -7.50 5.52 -14.32
CA ALA A 81 -6.90 5.44 -15.66
C ALA A 81 -5.39 5.15 -15.59
N ARG A 82 -4.65 5.78 -14.67
CA ARG A 82 -3.22 5.54 -14.49
C ARG A 82 -2.92 4.16 -13.90
N LEU A 83 -3.70 3.73 -12.92
CA LEU A 83 -3.57 2.40 -12.33
C LEU A 83 -3.79 1.30 -13.38
N LYS A 84 -4.78 1.46 -14.26
CA LYS A 84 -4.98 0.54 -15.39
C LYS A 84 -3.75 0.43 -16.29
N VAL A 85 -3.01 1.52 -16.46
CA VAL A 85 -1.75 1.49 -17.23
C VAL A 85 -0.69 0.71 -16.44
N VAL A 86 -0.45 1.03 -15.17
CA VAL A 86 0.53 0.35 -14.32
C VAL A 86 0.25 -1.15 -14.25
N HIS A 87 -1.00 -1.53 -13.98
CA HIS A 87 -1.41 -2.93 -13.80
C HIS A 87 -1.44 -3.77 -15.11
N ARG A 88 -1.16 -3.15 -16.25
CA ARG A 88 -0.97 -3.87 -17.54
C ARG A 88 0.50 -4.04 -17.91
N LEU A 89 1.39 -3.37 -17.20
CA LEU A 89 2.81 -3.48 -17.48
C LEU A 89 3.35 -4.81 -16.95
N PRO A 90 4.12 -5.54 -17.74
CA PRO A 90 4.87 -6.68 -17.24
C PRO A 90 5.87 -6.20 -16.20
N CYS A 91 5.92 -6.86 -15.05
CA CYS A 91 6.87 -6.50 -14.02
C CYS A 91 8.30 -6.85 -14.50
N PRO A 92 9.25 -5.88 -14.51
CA PRO A 92 10.64 -6.19 -14.75
C PRO A 92 11.19 -7.09 -13.63
N ARG A 93 12.34 -7.70 -13.86
CA ARG A 93 13.01 -8.46 -12.80
C ARG A 93 13.44 -7.50 -11.69
N LEU A 94 12.81 -7.64 -10.54
CA LEU A 94 13.12 -6.91 -9.30
C LEU A 94 13.78 -7.83 -8.25
N ASP A 95 14.30 -8.98 -8.70
CA ASP A 95 14.95 -9.97 -7.84
C ASP A 95 16.11 -9.35 -7.07
N GLY A 96 16.12 -9.56 -5.77
CA GLY A 96 17.13 -9.00 -4.88
C GLY A 96 16.97 -7.50 -4.55
N LEU A 97 15.93 -6.83 -5.06
CA LEU A 97 15.66 -5.42 -4.77
C LEU A 97 14.61 -5.20 -3.66
N ALA A 98 14.16 -6.24 -2.98
CA ALA A 98 13.24 -6.14 -1.86
C ALA A 98 14.00 -5.95 -0.54
N ASP A 99 13.68 -4.89 0.21
CA ASP A 99 14.27 -4.62 1.53
C ASP A 99 13.67 -5.51 2.62
N LEU A 100 12.40 -5.85 2.49
CA LEU A 100 11.69 -6.72 3.40
C LEU A 100 11.08 -7.91 2.64
N PRO A 101 11.10 -9.11 3.22
CA PRO A 101 10.50 -10.27 2.59
C PRO A 101 8.99 -10.04 2.38
N GLN A 102 8.50 -10.44 1.22
CA GLN A 102 7.07 -10.55 1.00
C GLN A 102 6.58 -11.81 1.72
N LEU A 103 5.47 -11.69 2.45
CA LEU A 103 4.90 -12.82 3.19
C LEU A 103 3.83 -13.56 2.40
N LEU A 104 3.43 -13.01 1.25
CA LEU A 104 2.59 -13.70 0.28
C LEU A 104 3.39 -13.84 -1.01
N ASP A 105 3.59 -15.07 -1.44
CA ASP A 105 4.31 -15.36 -2.68
C ASP A 105 3.34 -15.69 -3.80
N PRO A 106 3.63 -15.23 -5.03
CA PRO A 106 2.94 -15.74 -6.21
C PRO A 106 3.03 -17.25 -6.29
N ALA A 107 1.88 -17.91 -6.35
CA ALA A 107 1.81 -19.36 -6.33
C ALA A 107 0.55 -19.87 -7.06
N PRO A 108 0.56 -21.13 -7.56
CA PRO A 108 -0.60 -21.72 -8.22
C PRO A 108 -1.83 -21.87 -7.31
N THR A 109 -1.63 -21.97 -6.01
CA THR A 109 -2.69 -22.11 -5.00
C THR A 109 -2.45 -21.22 -3.80
N GLY A 110 -3.52 -20.78 -3.14
CA GLY A 110 -3.46 -19.93 -1.96
C GLY A 110 -2.71 -20.58 -0.80
N ASP A 111 -2.82 -21.88 -0.61
CA ASP A 111 -2.06 -22.62 0.42
C ASP A 111 -0.55 -22.44 0.26
N LEU A 112 -0.06 -22.46 -0.98
CA LEU A 112 1.36 -22.20 -1.26
C LEU A 112 1.68 -20.69 -1.14
N ALA A 113 0.74 -19.83 -1.50
CA ALA A 113 0.92 -18.39 -1.42
C ALA A 113 1.10 -17.89 0.03
N ILE A 114 0.46 -18.53 1.03
CA ILE A 114 0.56 -18.16 2.44
C ILE A 114 1.69 -18.85 3.20
N ALA A 115 2.48 -19.73 2.59
CA ALA A 115 3.48 -20.52 3.31
C ALA A 115 4.46 -19.66 4.14
N ARG A 116 5.00 -18.59 3.53
CA ARG A 116 5.87 -17.64 4.25
C ARG A 116 5.16 -16.84 5.33
N LEU A 117 3.86 -16.56 5.17
CA LEU A 117 3.07 -15.93 6.21
C LEU A 117 2.96 -16.83 7.44
N LEU A 118 2.77 -18.13 7.24
CA LEU A 118 2.72 -19.09 8.35
C LEU A 118 4.06 -19.20 9.06
N ASP A 119 5.17 -19.30 8.31
CA ASP A 119 6.52 -19.28 8.90
C ASP A 119 6.79 -17.98 9.70
N ALA A 120 6.34 -16.84 9.19
CA ALA A 120 6.46 -15.56 9.87
C ALA A 120 5.62 -15.49 11.14
N LEU A 121 4.42 -16.06 11.15
CA LEU A 121 3.56 -16.14 12.34
C LEU A 121 4.19 -17.00 13.43
N ASP A 122 4.87 -18.08 13.08
CA ASP A 122 5.62 -18.90 14.04
C ASP A 122 6.76 -18.10 14.69
N LEU A 123 7.48 -17.26 13.91
CA LEU A 123 8.51 -16.37 14.43
C LEU A 123 7.91 -15.28 15.34
N VAL A 124 6.82 -14.64 14.91
CA VAL A 124 6.13 -13.61 15.70
C VAL A 124 5.59 -14.17 17.01
N SER A 125 5.12 -15.41 17.03
CA SER A 125 4.60 -16.07 18.24
C SER A 125 5.63 -16.19 19.37
N GLN A 126 6.93 -16.08 19.03
CA GLN A 126 8.04 -16.17 19.99
C GLN A 126 8.50 -14.78 20.49
N LEU A 127 7.95 -13.69 19.94
CA LEU A 127 8.31 -12.34 20.36
C LEU A 127 7.79 -12.03 21.78
N PRO A 128 8.55 -11.26 22.58
CA PRO A 128 8.05 -10.74 23.84
C PRO A 128 6.74 -9.96 23.67
N ASN A 129 5.83 -10.07 24.64
CA ASN A 129 4.54 -9.41 24.67
C ASN A 129 3.55 -9.82 23.55
N VAL A 130 3.82 -10.88 22.83
CA VAL A 130 2.89 -11.50 21.88
C VAL A 130 2.28 -12.76 22.52
N ASP A 131 0.98 -12.92 22.40
CA ASP A 131 0.27 -14.13 22.80
C ASP A 131 0.33 -15.17 21.68
N PRO A 132 0.99 -16.32 21.87
CA PRO A 132 1.06 -17.37 20.85
C PRO A 132 -0.32 -17.92 20.43
N GLY A 133 -1.31 -17.88 21.33
CA GLY A 133 -2.68 -18.32 21.01
C GLY A 133 -3.33 -17.43 19.97
N ILE A 134 -3.14 -16.11 20.08
CA ILE A 134 -3.63 -15.16 19.06
C ILE A 134 -2.94 -15.41 17.71
N MET A 135 -1.65 -15.70 17.70
CA MET A 135 -0.93 -15.99 16.44
C MET A 135 -1.42 -17.30 15.80
N GLN A 136 -1.77 -18.30 16.61
CA GLN A 136 -2.40 -19.54 16.13
C GLN A 136 -3.79 -19.27 15.52
N GLU A 137 -4.59 -18.39 16.12
CA GLU A 137 -5.88 -17.98 15.55
C GLU A 137 -5.70 -17.22 14.23
N VAL A 138 -4.70 -16.34 14.12
CA VAL A 138 -4.36 -15.65 12.85
C VAL A 138 -3.94 -16.66 11.79
N ALA A 139 -3.10 -17.64 12.13
CA ALA A 139 -2.68 -18.69 11.22
C ALA A 139 -3.88 -19.54 10.76
N ALA A 140 -4.74 -19.95 11.68
CA ALA A 140 -5.95 -20.70 11.34
C ALA A 140 -6.89 -19.89 10.42
N HIS A 141 -7.04 -18.58 10.68
CA HIS A 141 -7.80 -17.69 9.80
C HIS A 141 -7.18 -17.59 8.39
N ALA A 142 -5.87 -17.47 8.29
CA ALA A 142 -5.17 -17.42 7.01
C ALA A 142 -5.36 -18.72 6.22
N VAL A 143 -5.19 -19.87 6.86
CA VAL A 143 -5.39 -21.18 6.24
C VAL A 143 -6.84 -21.38 5.77
N ALA A 144 -7.82 -21.01 6.60
CA ALA A 144 -9.24 -21.16 6.27
C ALA A 144 -9.69 -20.30 5.08
N ASN A 145 -8.92 -19.26 4.72
CA ASN A 145 -9.23 -18.32 3.65
C ASN A 145 -8.19 -18.33 2.52
N ALA A 146 -7.23 -19.23 2.52
CA ALA A 146 -6.10 -19.24 1.59
C ALA A 146 -6.57 -19.29 0.12
N ASP A 147 -7.66 -20.02 -0.18
CA ASP A 147 -8.29 -20.13 -1.50
C ASP A 147 -8.81 -18.76 -2.05
N ALA A 148 -8.98 -17.75 -1.20
CA ALA A 148 -9.25 -16.38 -1.66
C ALA A 148 -8.06 -15.77 -2.43
N LEU A 149 -6.87 -16.34 -2.32
CA LEU A 149 -5.71 -15.94 -3.12
C LEU A 149 -5.65 -16.61 -4.50
N ASP A 150 -6.56 -17.51 -4.84
CA ASP A 150 -6.56 -18.20 -6.12
C ASP A 150 -7.26 -17.38 -7.24
N PRO A 151 -6.58 -17.02 -8.32
CA PRO A 151 -5.14 -17.12 -8.55
C PRO A 151 -4.36 -15.98 -7.88
N PHE A 152 -3.15 -16.26 -7.39
CA PHE A 152 -2.22 -15.24 -6.93
C PHE A 152 -1.12 -15.04 -7.97
N ASP A 153 -1.37 -14.15 -8.91
CA ASP A 153 -0.56 -13.92 -10.09
C ASP A 153 0.48 -12.81 -9.86
N ALA A 154 1.63 -12.90 -10.51
CA ALA A 154 2.76 -11.98 -10.35
C ALA A 154 3.26 -11.40 -11.68
N HIS A 155 2.42 -11.29 -12.67
CA HIS A 155 2.86 -10.89 -14.02
C HIS A 155 2.91 -9.38 -14.20
N THR A 156 2.21 -8.61 -13.38
CA THR A 156 2.08 -7.17 -13.53
C THR A 156 2.73 -6.40 -12.38
N ILE A 157 3.00 -5.12 -12.61
CA ILE A 157 3.49 -4.21 -11.58
C ILE A 157 2.31 -3.78 -10.71
N VAL A 158 2.47 -3.85 -9.40
CA VAL A 158 1.64 -3.12 -8.44
C VAL A 158 2.45 -2.01 -7.80
N HIS A 159 1.80 -0.90 -7.41
CA HIS A 159 2.45 0.25 -6.80
C HIS A 159 3.02 -0.08 -5.41
N GLY A 160 2.26 -0.82 -4.62
CA GLY A 160 2.64 -1.32 -3.30
C GLY A 160 2.57 -0.30 -2.15
N ASP A 161 2.35 1.00 -2.45
CA ASP A 161 2.14 2.07 -1.46
C ASP A 161 1.18 3.14 -2.01
N LEU A 162 0.01 2.71 -2.48
CA LEU A 162 -0.96 3.59 -3.11
C LEU A 162 -1.74 4.41 -2.08
N SER A 163 -1.32 5.65 -1.90
CA SER A 163 -2.01 6.67 -1.10
C SER A 163 -2.08 8.00 -1.85
N PHE A 164 -2.90 8.94 -1.38
CA PHE A 164 -2.99 10.26 -2.03
C PHE A 164 -1.78 11.16 -1.76
N GLU A 165 -0.87 10.79 -0.87
CA GLU A 165 0.44 11.45 -0.75
C GLU A 165 1.32 11.17 -1.98
N ASN A 166 1.10 10.01 -2.64
CA ASN A 166 1.85 9.57 -3.81
C ASN A 166 1.15 9.93 -5.14
N VAL A 167 0.06 10.70 -5.11
CA VAL A 167 -0.68 11.18 -6.28
C VAL A 167 -0.54 12.69 -6.36
N LEU A 168 0.05 13.24 -7.43
CA LEU A 168 0.14 14.68 -7.62
C LEU A 168 -1.07 15.23 -8.37
N TRP A 169 -1.58 16.37 -7.90
CA TRP A 169 -2.67 17.14 -8.47
C TRP A 169 -2.27 18.59 -8.71
N ASP A 170 -2.56 19.15 -9.90
CA ASP A 170 -2.21 20.52 -10.28
C ASP A 170 -3.35 21.55 -10.12
N GLY A 171 -4.49 21.11 -9.64
CA GLY A 171 -5.74 21.89 -9.53
C GLY A 171 -6.83 21.40 -10.49
N GLU A 172 -6.46 20.68 -11.57
CA GLU A 172 -7.38 20.17 -12.59
C GLU A 172 -7.12 18.69 -12.94
N ARG A 173 -5.85 18.26 -12.83
CA ARG A 173 -5.44 16.94 -13.30
C ARG A 173 -4.51 16.24 -12.30
N VAL A 174 -4.62 14.92 -12.26
CA VAL A 174 -3.55 14.09 -11.73
C VAL A 174 -2.35 14.20 -12.68
N THR A 175 -1.23 14.70 -12.21
CA THR A 175 -0.04 14.91 -13.02
C THR A 175 0.96 13.76 -12.93
N ALA A 176 0.99 13.08 -11.78
CA ALA A 176 1.91 11.95 -11.56
C ALA A 176 1.40 10.96 -10.53
N LEU A 177 1.85 9.70 -10.68
CA LEU A 177 2.01 8.74 -9.58
C LEU A 177 3.48 8.70 -9.18
N LEU A 178 3.74 8.84 -7.89
CA LEU A 178 5.08 8.92 -7.31
C LEU A 178 5.37 7.70 -6.44
N ASP A 179 6.62 7.55 -6.06
CA ASP A 179 7.10 6.68 -4.98
C ASP A 179 6.82 5.19 -5.20
N PHE A 180 7.38 4.67 -6.29
CA PHE A 180 7.35 3.24 -6.62
C PHE A 180 8.38 2.41 -5.82
N GLU A 181 8.85 2.91 -4.68
CA GLU A 181 9.86 2.24 -3.87
C GLU A 181 9.39 0.90 -3.27
N TYR A 182 8.08 0.70 -3.15
CA TYR A 182 7.46 -0.56 -2.72
C TYR A 182 6.86 -1.37 -3.87
N ALA A 183 6.99 -0.90 -5.10
CA ALA A 183 6.44 -1.60 -6.25
C ALA A 183 7.04 -3.00 -6.40
N ARG A 184 6.19 -3.95 -6.82
CA ARG A 184 6.54 -5.37 -6.91
C ARG A 184 5.67 -6.09 -7.93
N PRO A 185 6.04 -7.31 -8.33
CA PRO A 185 5.11 -8.16 -9.06
C PRO A 185 3.95 -8.59 -8.15
N GLY A 186 2.74 -8.60 -8.71
CA GLY A 186 1.55 -9.02 -7.98
C GLY A 186 0.27 -8.83 -8.78
N PRO A 187 -0.85 -9.37 -8.28
CA PRO A 187 -2.15 -9.09 -8.86
C PRO A 187 -2.55 -7.63 -8.61
N PRO A 188 -3.25 -6.99 -9.55
CA PRO A 188 -3.65 -5.58 -9.45
C PRO A 188 -4.35 -5.19 -8.15
N ASP A 189 -5.19 -6.06 -7.63
CA ASP A 189 -5.98 -5.82 -6.41
C ASP A 189 -5.14 -5.80 -5.12
N LEU A 190 -3.85 -6.09 -5.22
CA LEU A 190 -2.92 -5.92 -4.10
C LEU A 190 -2.78 -4.44 -3.69
N ASP A 191 -2.94 -3.50 -4.64
CA ASP A 191 -2.93 -2.07 -4.34
C ASP A 191 -4.17 -1.60 -3.56
N LEU A 192 -5.23 -2.41 -3.50
CA LEU A 192 -6.39 -2.10 -2.65
C LEU A 192 -6.07 -2.15 -1.15
N ASP A 193 -5.12 -2.98 -0.70
CA ASP A 193 -4.81 -3.05 0.74
C ASP A 193 -4.38 -1.68 1.28
N VAL A 194 -3.37 -1.06 0.67
CA VAL A 194 -2.87 0.25 1.11
C VAL A 194 -3.91 1.35 0.87
N LEU A 195 -4.58 1.34 -0.30
CA LEU A 195 -5.59 2.35 -0.61
C LEU A 195 -6.78 2.30 0.36
N LEU A 196 -7.32 1.13 0.68
CA LEU A 196 -8.45 1.00 1.59
C LEU A 196 -8.05 1.33 3.04
N ARG A 197 -6.82 1.02 3.44
CA ARG A 197 -6.24 1.44 4.72
C ARG A 197 -6.14 2.97 4.79
N PHE A 198 -5.65 3.60 3.73
CA PHE A 198 -5.62 5.05 3.59
C PHE A 198 -7.03 5.65 3.67
N VAL A 199 -8.00 5.12 2.94
CA VAL A 199 -9.40 5.58 2.97
C VAL A 199 -10.00 5.53 4.38
N ALA A 200 -9.76 4.44 5.09
CA ALA A 200 -10.32 4.25 6.44
C ALA A 200 -9.65 5.10 7.51
N LEU A 201 -8.37 5.41 7.36
CA LEU A 201 -7.52 6.07 8.35
C LEU A 201 -6.63 7.14 7.68
N PRO A 202 -7.20 8.08 6.91
CA PRO A 202 -6.42 8.98 6.06
C PRO A 202 -5.45 9.88 6.87
N TYR A 203 -5.82 10.26 8.07
CA TYR A 203 -4.99 11.07 8.97
C TYR A 203 -3.68 10.38 9.41
N LEU A 204 -3.57 9.05 9.28
CA LEU A 204 -2.32 8.33 9.55
C LEU A 204 -1.35 8.33 8.37
N HIS A 205 -1.80 8.76 7.20
CA HIS A 205 -1.05 8.69 5.95
C HIS A 205 -0.75 10.07 5.35
N VAL A 206 -1.15 11.15 6.02
CA VAL A 206 -0.86 12.52 5.59
C VAL A 206 0.26 13.12 6.43
N ALA A 207 0.87 14.19 5.93
CA ALA A 207 1.87 14.91 6.71
C ALA A 207 1.27 15.49 8.00
N PRO A 208 2.02 15.58 9.11
CA PRO A 208 1.50 15.97 10.43
C PRO A 208 0.78 17.32 10.47
N ASP A 209 1.17 18.25 9.63
CA ASP A 209 0.53 19.57 9.48
C ASP A 209 -0.85 19.51 8.79
N TYR A 210 -1.21 18.38 8.22
CA TYR A 210 -2.51 18.13 7.56
C TYR A 210 -3.44 17.18 8.34
N GLU A 211 -2.98 16.53 9.39
CA GLU A 211 -3.78 15.55 10.15
C GLU A 211 -5.09 16.16 10.69
N ALA A 212 -5.01 17.36 11.30
CA ALA A 212 -6.15 18.00 11.94
C ALA A 212 -7.30 18.37 10.98
N GLN A 213 -7.02 18.52 9.69
CA GLN A 213 -8.00 18.86 8.66
C GLN A 213 -8.41 17.66 7.82
N THR A 214 -7.76 16.51 8.00
CA THR A 214 -8.04 15.28 7.25
C THR A 214 -9.12 14.48 7.98
N LYS A 215 -10.28 14.35 7.37
CA LYS A 215 -11.44 13.68 7.94
C LYS A 215 -11.75 12.42 7.15
N ALA A 216 -11.96 11.30 7.83
CA ALA A 216 -12.22 10.01 7.19
C ALA A 216 -13.50 10.05 6.32
N GLU A 217 -14.54 10.80 6.73
CA GLU A 217 -15.78 10.95 5.98
C GLU A 217 -15.60 11.55 4.58
N ASP A 218 -14.54 12.30 4.34
CA ASP A 218 -14.23 12.86 3.03
C ASP A 218 -13.70 11.82 2.01
N TYR A 219 -13.34 10.63 2.48
CA TYR A 219 -12.67 9.58 1.70
C TYR A 219 -13.52 8.33 1.47
N VAL A 220 -14.66 8.21 2.12
CA VAL A 220 -15.50 6.99 2.13
C VAL A 220 -15.99 6.56 0.77
N ASP A 221 -16.18 7.49 -0.16
CA ASP A 221 -16.72 7.21 -1.50
C ASP A 221 -15.63 6.76 -2.50
N ILE A 222 -14.36 6.89 -2.17
CA ILE A 222 -13.25 6.55 -3.08
C ILE A 222 -13.34 5.12 -3.62
N PRO A 223 -13.59 4.09 -2.80
CA PRO A 223 -13.67 2.72 -3.31
C PRO A 223 -14.80 2.53 -4.31
N TRP A 224 -15.93 3.22 -4.12
CA TRP A 224 -17.09 3.17 -5.01
C TRP A 224 -16.79 3.84 -6.35
N TRP A 225 -16.24 5.05 -6.33
CA TRP A 225 -15.84 5.75 -7.55
C TRP A 225 -14.75 4.97 -8.31
N LEU A 226 -13.78 4.39 -7.57
CA LEU A 226 -12.76 3.57 -8.19
C LEU A 226 -13.35 2.31 -8.83
N ALA A 227 -14.32 1.65 -8.19
CA ALA A 227 -15.00 0.48 -8.73
C ALA A 227 -15.83 0.79 -9.99
N GLU A 228 -16.42 2.00 -10.08
CA GLU A 228 -17.13 2.46 -11.30
C GLU A 228 -16.16 2.61 -12.48
N ASP A 229 -14.98 3.20 -12.24
CA ASP A 229 -14.01 3.49 -13.28
C ASP A 229 -13.00 2.35 -13.52
N TYR A 230 -12.83 1.42 -12.56
CA TYR A 230 -11.93 0.26 -12.67
C TYR A 230 -12.58 -0.99 -12.03
N PRO A 231 -13.69 -1.51 -12.59
CA PRO A 231 -14.42 -2.64 -12.00
C PRO A 231 -13.58 -3.93 -11.93
N GLU A 232 -12.62 -4.13 -12.84
CA GLU A 232 -11.78 -5.31 -12.86
C GLU A 232 -10.93 -5.44 -11.59
N LEU A 233 -10.60 -4.32 -10.93
CA LEU A 233 -9.84 -4.28 -9.68
C LEU A 233 -10.62 -4.91 -8.50
N PHE A 234 -11.95 -4.95 -8.60
CA PHE A 234 -12.87 -5.46 -7.59
C PHE A 234 -13.59 -6.74 -8.03
N ALA A 235 -13.16 -7.35 -9.12
CA ALA A 235 -13.90 -8.44 -9.76
C ALA A 235 -13.70 -9.81 -9.08
N HIS A 236 -12.77 -9.95 -8.13
CA HIS A 236 -12.54 -11.23 -7.51
C HIS A 236 -13.75 -11.64 -6.62
N PRO A 237 -14.29 -12.86 -6.74
CA PRO A 237 -15.51 -13.27 -6.03
C PRO A 237 -15.35 -13.28 -4.50
N ARG A 238 -14.13 -13.42 -4.01
CA ARG A 238 -13.78 -13.33 -2.58
C ARG A 238 -12.90 -12.13 -2.28
N GLN A 239 -13.19 -10.98 -2.91
CA GLN A 239 -12.35 -9.77 -2.82
C GLN A 239 -12.07 -9.34 -1.37
N PHE A 240 -13.09 -9.39 -0.52
CA PHE A 240 -12.97 -8.98 0.88
C PHE A 240 -11.99 -9.85 1.67
N ASP A 241 -12.11 -11.18 1.55
CA ASP A 241 -11.19 -12.13 2.21
C ASP A 241 -9.77 -12.01 1.66
N ARG A 242 -9.65 -11.78 0.36
CA ARG A 242 -8.38 -11.59 -0.33
C ARG A 242 -7.63 -10.35 0.20
N VAL A 243 -8.27 -9.19 0.24
CA VAL A 243 -7.68 -7.97 0.80
C VAL A 243 -7.39 -8.13 2.30
N ARG A 244 -8.22 -8.87 3.02
CA ARG A 244 -7.97 -9.18 4.43
C ARG A 244 -6.68 -9.99 4.61
N LEU A 245 -6.38 -10.96 3.74
CA LEU A 245 -5.11 -11.69 3.75
C LEU A 245 -3.92 -10.78 3.42
N TYR A 246 -4.07 -9.83 2.50
CA TYR A 246 -3.04 -8.83 2.23
C TYR A 246 -2.74 -8.00 3.47
N SER A 247 -3.80 -7.53 4.14
CA SER A 247 -3.69 -6.75 5.37
C SER A 247 -3.05 -7.54 6.51
N LEU A 248 -3.40 -8.82 6.68
CA LEU A 248 -2.76 -9.70 7.66
C LEU A 248 -1.26 -9.86 7.38
N ALA A 249 -0.89 -10.14 6.14
CA ALA A 249 0.51 -10.29 5.75
C ALA A 249 1.32 -9.00 6.00
N TRP A 250 0.72 -7.85 5.72
CA TRP A 250 1.31 -6.56 6.04
C TRP A 250 1.54 -6.40 7.54
N ASP A 251 0.53 -6.64 8.36
CA ASP A 251 0.60 -6.44 9.80
C ASP A 251 1.56 -7.43 10.49
N VAL A 252 1.66 -8.66 10.01
CA VAL A 252 2.66 -9.64 10.48
C VAL A 252 4.08 -9.20 10.13
N ARG A 253 4.30 -8.67 8.93
CA ARG A 253 5.59 -8.09 8.51
C ARG A 253 6.00 -6.91 9.38
N GLU A 254 5.06 -6.02 9.68
CA GLU A 254 5.29 -4.88 10.56
C GLU A 254 5.63 -5.33 11.99
N LEU A 255 5.03 -6.41 12.49
CA LEU A 255 5.38 -6.97 13.81
C LEU A 255 6.79 -7.54 13.87
N LEU A 256 7.29 -8.11 12.78
CA LEU A 256 8.67 -8.57 12.69
C LEU A 256 9.66 -7.39 12.68
N ALA A 257 9.30 -6.30 12.00
CA ALA A 257 10.12 -5.10 11.92
C ALA A 257 10.07 -4.25 13.20
N PHE A 258 8.90 -4.19 13.84
CA PHE A 258 8.61 -3.39 15.03
C PHE A 258 7.91 -4.24 16.10
N PRO A 259 8.68 -5.10 16.82
CA PRO A 259 8.13 -5.93 17.89
C PRO A 259 7.47 -5.10 18.99
N PRO A 260 6.39 -5.59 19.62
CA PRO A 260 5.72 -4.87 20.70
C PRO A 260 6.64 -4.72 21.92
N SER A 261 6.96 -3.47 22.28
CA SER A 261 7.78 -3.14 23.45
C SER A 261 7.00 -3.20 24.77
N GLU A 262 5.66 -3.20 24.70
CA GLU A 262 4.75 -3.12 25.84
C GLU A 262 3.67 -4.24 25.75
N PRO A 263 3.02 -4.58 26.87
CA PRO A 263 1.87 -5.48 26.86
C PRO A 263 0.74 -4.98 25.95
N PHE A 264 -0.03 -5.90 25.39
CA PHE A 264 -1.12 -5.60 24.44
C PHE A 264 -2.03 -4.44 24.84
N ARG A 265 -2.41 -4.36 26.12
CA ARG A 265 -3.32 -3.31 26.64
C ARG A 265 -2.74 -1.89 26.53
N ASP A 266 -1.41 -1.75 26.59
CA ASP A 266 -0.70 -0.47 26.62
C ASP A 266 -0.24 -0.02 25.22
N LEU A 267 -0.33 -0.91 24.21
CA LEU A 267 0.04 -0.60 22.83
C LEU A 267 -0.85 0.50 22.25
N HIS A 268 -0.26 1.33 21.40
CA HIS A 268 -1.01 2.30 20.62
C HIS A 268 -2.14 1.63 19.82
N ARG A 269 -3.31 2.27 19.70
CA ARG A 269 -4.51 1.73 19.07
C ARG A 269 -4.29 1.23 17.63
N HIS A 270 -3.34 1.81 16.88
CA HIS A 270 -2.99 1.43 15.51
C HIS A 270 -1.77 0.50 15.43
N HIS A 271 -1.29 -0.03 16.56
CA HIS A 271 -0.18 -0.99 16.54
C HIS A 271 -0.56 -2.25 15.72
N PRO A 272 0.36 -2.80 14.88
CA PRO A 272 0.09 -3.98 14.04
C PRO A 272 -0.55 -5.15 14.82
N TYR A 273 -0.09 -5.42 16.03
CA TYR A 273 -0.64 -6.48 16.86
C TYR A 273 -2.13 -6.25 17.20
N ARG A 274 -2.53 -5.00 17.48
CA ARG A 274 -3.96 -4.69 17.68
C ARG A 274 -4.77 -4.84 16.41
N ARG A 275 -4.22 -4.46 15.27
CA ARG A 275 -4.91 -4.62 13.97
C ARG A 275 -5.17 -6.10 13.65
N LEU A 276 -4.21 -7.01 13.92
CA LEU A 276 -4.42 -8.45 13.78
C LEU A 276 -5.59 -8.95 14.65
N VAL A 277 -5.65 -8.52 15.90
CA VAL A 277 -6.78 -8.89 16.81
C VAL A 277 -8.10 -8.32 16.29
N HIS A 278 -8.12 -7.12 15.73
CA HIS A 278 -9.32 -6.56 15.10
C HIS A 278 -9.80 -7.37 13.89
N VAL A 279 -8.89 -7.90 13.08
CA VAL A 279 -9.25 -8.81 11.98
C VAL A 279 -9.94 -10.07 12.52
N LEU A 280 -9.39 -10.71 13.53
CA LEU A 280 -9.99 -11.91 14.15
C LEU A 280 -11.38 -11.64 14.74
N ARG A 281 -11.63 -10.43 15.23
CA ARG A 281 -12.90 -10.01 15.84
C ARG A 281 -13.93 -9.47 14.85
N GLY A 282 -13.60 -9.36 13.57
CA GLY A 282 -14.47 -8.74 12.58
C GLY A 282 -14.72 -7.25 12.83
N THR A 283 -13.74 -6.54 13.39
CA THR A 283 -13.78 -5.10 13.71
C THR A 283 -12.63 -4.33 13.07
N SER A 284 -12.01 -4.89 12.04
CA SER A 284 -10.95 -4.23 11.29
C SER A 284 -11.47 -3.03 10.49
N TYR A 285 -10.56 -2.23 9.94
CA TYR A 285 -10.91 -1.13 9.05
C TYR A 285 -11.69 -1.62 7.81
N LEU A 286 -11.40 -2.83 7.32
CA LEU A 286 -12.12 -3.45 6.21
C LEU A 286 -13.57 -3.79 6.57
N ASP A 287 -13.81 -4.34 7.77
CA ASP A 287 -15.15 -4.67 8.25
C ASP A 287 -16.02 -3.41 8.33
N ARG A 288 -15.43 -2.29 8.72
CA ARG A 288 -16.11 -0.99 8.80
C ARG A 288 -16.47 -0.41 7.43
N LEU A 289 -15.55 -0.48 6.48
CA LEU A 289 -15.83 -0.05 5.11
C LEU A 289 -16.93 -0.90 4.46
N ASN A 290 -17.01 -2.20 4.79
CA ASN A 290 -18.00 -3.11 4.23
C ASN A 290 -19.39 -2.98 4.91
N GLY A 291 -19.46 -2.59 6.18
CA GLY A 291 -20.69 -2.60 6.99
C GLY A 291 -21.33 -1.24 7.26
N GLY A 292 -20.73 -0.13 6.86
CA GLY A 292 -21.21 1.22 7.16
C GLY A 292 -21.25 1.55 8.67
N VAL A 293 -20.43 0.88 9.47
CA VAL A 293 -20.38 1.06 10.93
C VAL A 293 -19.58 2.32 11.29
N SER A 294 -20.19 3.16 12.15
CA SER A 294 -19.61 4.39 12.69
C SER A 294 -18.20 4.22 13.25
N LEU A 295 -17.35 5.19 12.96
CA LEU A 295 -15.93 5.24 13.33
C LEU A 295 -15.70 5.77 14.76
N ASP A 296 -16.55 5.46 15.74
CA ASP A 296 -16.30 5.83 17.13
C ASP A 296 -15.19 4.94 17.72
N TYR A 297 -14.01 5.55 17.89
CA TYR A 297 -12.86 5.03 18.62
C TYR A 297 -12.61 5.83 19.88
#